data_77e3ee668f7aa12a218344842a6c7b3d
#
_entry.id   77e3ee668f7aa12a218344842a6c7b3d
#
_cell.length_a   1.000
_cell.length_b   1.000
_cell.length_c   1.000
_cell.angle_alpha   90.00
_cell.angle_beta   90.00
_cell.angle_gamma   90.00
#
_symmetry.space_group_name_H-M   'P 1'
#
loop_
_entity.id
_entity.type
_entity.pdbx_description
1 polymer ?
#
loop_
_entity_poly.entity_id
_entity_poly.type
_entity_poly.pdbx_seq_one_letter_code
_entity_poly.pdbx_strand_id
1 'polypeptide(L)'
;FYHVTTDYLLGVSEQKNHSDTELSALHLSDDAIDVLKAGKFNPRLLSEIICHHDFQKMMLDAEIYVDRIADMRINDMNVVLQAVRQMVLMQQGETQNDLYLRTLELAQVQEDEYFGHVISDDLKLILRDIREAHQNDATTADSHSPALDVQKSLQEATNYKGSDAEKQARIFLATFGIDY
;
A
#
# COMPACT_ATOMS: atom_id res chain seq x y z
N PHE A 1 -40.41 7.95 9.25
CA PHE A 1 -40.51 6.80 8.38
C PHE A 1 -39.14 6.52 7.84
N TYR A 2 -38.77 5.24 7.61
CA TYR A 2 -37.43 4.79 7.33
C TYR A 2 -37.01 5.27 5.94
N HIS A 3 -36.02 6.17 5.87
CA HIS A 3 -35.41 6.63 4.59
C HIS A 3 -34.42 5.56 4.07
N VAL A 4 -34.91 4.35 3.81
CA VAL A 4 -34.11 3.23 3.31
C VAL A 4 -34.89 2.49 2.23
N THR A 5 -34.20 1.87 1.27
CA THR A 5 -34.81 1.07 0.21
C THR A 5 -35.37 -0.24 0.76
N THR A 6 -36.39 -0.78 0.13
CA THR A 6 -36.96 -2.11 0.44
C THR A 6 -35.90 -3.22 0.31
N ASP A 7 -35.00 -3.12 -0.66
CA ASP A 7 -33.94 -4.10 -0.92
C ASP A 7 -32.92 -4.13 0.21
N TYR A 8 -32.61 -2.97 0.82
CA TYR A 8 -31.79 -2.90 2.04
C TYR A 8 -32.46 -3.56 3.22
N LEU A 9 -33.77 -3.31 3.43
CA LEU A 9 -34.53 -3.91 4.52
C LEU A 9 -34.68 -5.43 4.39
N LEU A 10 -34.66 -5.94 3.16
CA LEU A 10 -34.74 -7.38 2.85
C LEU A 10 -33.35 -8.06 2.82
N GLY A 11 -32.26 -7.30 3.05
CA GLY A 11 -30.90 -7.81 2.99
C GLY A 11 -30.42 -8.19 1.59
N VAL A 12 -31.13 -7.72 0.54
CA VAL A 12 -30.80 -7.98 -0.87
C VAL A 12 -29.75 -6.98 -1.39
N SER A 13 -29.64 -5.79 -0.76
CA SER A 13 -28.70 -4.74 -1.08
C SER A 13 -28.08 -4.16 0.18
N GLU A 14 -26.77 -3.92 0.15
CA GLU A 14 -26.06 -3.18 1.19
C GLU A 14 -26.25 -1.65 1.06
N GLN A 15 -26.86 -1.19 -0.01
CA GLN A 15 -27.08 0.23 -0.31
C GLN A 15 -28.32 0.77 0.40
N LYS A 16 -28.10 1.61 1.41
CA LYS A 16 -29.16 2.15 2.26
C LYS A 16 -30.01 3.22 1.59
N ASN A 17 -29.44 4.12 0.80
CA ASN A 17 -30.07 5.37 0.38
C ASN A 17 -29.80 5.78 -1.09
N HIS A 18 -29.16 4.99 -1.94
CA HIS A 18 -28.66 5.47 -3.23
C HIS A 18 -29.20 4.75 -4.47
N SER A 19 -30.39 4.15 -4.41
CA SER A 19 -30.98 3.46 -5.58
C SER A 19 -31.29 4.38 -6.75
N ASP A 20 -31.43 5.69 -6.53
CA ASP A 20 -31.85 6.69 -7.53
C ASP A 20 -30.85 7.84 -7.73
N THR A 21 -29.59 7.71 -7.26
CA THR A 21 -28.58 8.75 -7.51
C THR A 21 -28.20 8.69 -8.99
N GLU A 22 -28.48 9.78 -9.72
CA GLU A 22 -28.03 9.91 -11.10
C GLU A 22 -26.49 9.81 -11.16
N LEU A 23 -25.96 8.98 -12.05
CA LEU A 23 -24.51 8.81 -12.23
C LEU A 23 -23.80 10.14 -12.55
N SER A 24 -24.52 11.09 -13.18
CA SER A 24 -24.08 12.46 -13.44
C SER A 24 -23.67 13.21 -12.17
N ALA A 25 -24.31 12.93 -11.04
CA ALA A 25 -23.99 13.56 -9.75
C ALA A 25 -22.61 13.14 -9.19
N LEU A 26 -22.02 12.08 -9.71
CA LEU A 26 -20.66 11.65 -9.34
C LEU A 26 -19.56 12.46 -10.03
N HIS A 27 -19.89 13.27 -11.04
CA HIS A 27 -18.94 14.05 -11.84
C HIS A 27 -17.78 13.24 -12.45
N LEU A 28 -18.03 11.95 -12.71
CA LEU A 28 -17.09 11.06 -13.37
C LEU A 28 -17.28 11.12 -14.88
N SER A 29 -16.20 10.91 -15.64
CA SER A 29 -16.29 10.77 -17.10
C SER A 29 -17.04 9.50 -17.50
N ASP A 30 -17.62 9.47 -18.71
CA ASP A 30 -18.30 8.29 -19.24
C ASP A 30 -17.37 7.07 -19.27
N ASP A 31 -16.10 7.26 -19.65
CA ASP A 31 -15.09 6.19 -19.66
C ASP A 31 -14.86 5.61 -18.25
N ALA A 32 -14.78 6.47 -17.22
CA ALA A 32 -14.64 6.03 -15.85
C ALA A 32 -15.88 5.23 -15.39
N ILE A 33 -17.06 5.70 -15.73
CA ILE A 33 -18.32 5.02 -15.42
C ILE A 33 -18.38 3.64 -16.12
N ASP A 34 -17.93 3.55 -17.36
CA ASP A 34 -17.89 2.27 -18.09
C ASP A 34 -16.89 1.28 -17.49
N VAL A 35 -15.73 1.75 -17.03
CA VAL A 35 -14.76 0.92 -16.29
C VAL A 35 -15.37 0.40 -14.99
N LEU A 36 -16.08 1.26 -14.25
CA LEU A 36 -16.76 0.86 -13.01
C LEU A 36 -17.87 -0.16 -13.27
N LYS A 37 -18.68 0.04 -14.30
CA LYS A 37 -19.75 -0.89 -14.72
C LYS A 37 -19.21 -2.23 -15.20
N ALA A 38 -18.06 -2.25 -15.87
CA ALA A 38 -17.43 -3.48 -16.33
C ALA A 38 -17.05 -4.45 -15.20
N GLY A 39 -16.87 -3.95 -13.97
CA GLY A 39 -16.73 -4.76 -12.75
C GLY A 39 -15.54 -5.70 -12.75
N LYS A 40 -14.46 -5.41 -13.50
CA LYS A 40 -13.24 -6.26 -13.60
C LYS A 40 -12.29 -6.09 -12.40
N PHE A 41 -12.81 -5.63 -11.29
CA PHE A 41 -12.08 -5.42 -10.04
C PHE A 41 -12.98 -5.76 -8.85
N ASN A 42 -12.41 -5.83 -7.66
CA ASN A 42 -13.18 -6.06 -6.44
C ASN A 42 -13.90 -4.76 -6.01
N PRO A 43 -15.24 -4.65 -6.15
CA PRO A 43 -15.98 -3.43 -5.83
C PRO A 43 -15.97 -3.12 -4.32
N ARG A 44 -15.90 -4.14 -3.46
CA ARG A 44 -15.76 -3.97 -2.01
C ARG A 44 -14.45 -3.25 -1.70
N LEU A 45 -13.33 -3.75 -2.20
CA LEU A 45 -12.01 -3.14 -1.98
C LEU A 45 -11.97 -1.68 -2.45
N LEU A 46 -12.53 -1.39 -3.63
CA LEU A 46 -12.60 -0.02 -4.12
C LEU A 46 -13.41 0.87 -3.19
N SER A 47 -14.57 0.39 -2.70
CA SER A 47 -15.41 1.14 -1.76
C SER A 47 -14.69 1.42 -0.45
N GLU A 48 -13.99 0.44 0.10
CA GLU A 48 -13.22 0.57 1.33
C GLU A 48 -12.07 1.59 1.19
N ILE A 49 -11.37 1.57 0.04
CA ILE A 49 -10.32 2.57 -0.25
C ILE A 49 -10.91 3.98 -0.30
N ILE A 50 -12.02 4.17 -1.03
CA ILE A 50 -12.66 5.49 -1.18
C ILE A 50 -13.23 6.00 0.15
N CYS A 51 -13.77 5.10 0.98
CA CYS A 51 -14.35 5.45 2.28
C CYS A 51 -13.30 5.62 3.40
N HIS A 52 -12.03 5.30 3.13
CA HIS A 52 -10.98 5.44 4.14
C HIS A 52 -10.74 6.92 4.49
N HIS A 53 -10.48 7.21 5.77
CA HIS A 53 -10.30 8.58 6.26
C HIS A 53 -9.10 9.31 5.62
N ASP A 54 -8.04 8.59 5.23
CA ASP A 54 -6.87 9.16 4.56
C ASP A 54 -7.01 9.26 3.03
N PHE A 55 -8.10 8.75 2.45
CA PHE A 55 -8.29 8.78 0.99
C PHE A 55 -8.29 10.19 0.44
N GLN A 56 -8.99 11.12 1.11
CA GLN A 56 -9.05 12.52 0.67
C GLN A 56 -7.68 13.19 0.71
N LYS A 57 -6.87 12.89 1.74
CA LYS A 57 -5.50 13.40 1.85
C LYS A 57 -4.64 12.87 0.70
N MET A 58 -4.66 11.57 0.46
CA MET A 58 -3.93 10.94 -0.64
C MET A 58 -4.32 11.54 -2.01
N MET A 59 -5.61 11.79 -2.24
CA MET A 59 -6.09 12.41 -3.48
C MET A 59 -5.63 13.86 -3.62
N LEU A 60 -5.59 14.63 -2.52
CA LEU A 60 -5.07 16.00 -2.52
C LEU A 60 -3.57 16.03 -2.86
N ASP A 61 -2.77 15.13 -2.27
CA ASP A 61 -1.35 15.03 -2.55
C ASP A 61 -1.10 14.61 -4.02
N ALA A 62 -1.95 13.71 -4.54
CA ALA A 62 -1.91 13.33 -5.96
C ALA A 62 -2.29 14.50 -6.89
N GLU A 63 -3.29 15.31 -6.54
CA GLU A 63 -3.70 16.49 -7.29
C GLU A 63 -2.56 17.52 -7.33
N ILE A 64 -1.93 17.82 -6.19
CA ILE A 64 -0.79 18.73 -6.11
C ILE A 64 0.32 18.32 -7.06
N TYR A 65 0.62 17.02 -7.15
CA TYR A 65 1.64 16.49 -8.03
C TYR A 65 1.22 16.53 -9.51
N VAL A 66 0.03 16.00 -9.84
CA VAL A 66 -0.46 15.91 -11.23
C VAL A 66 -0.64 17.28 -11.86
N ASP A 67 -1.18 18.25 -11.10
CA ASP A 67 -1.43 19.61 -11.55
C ASP A 67 -0.21 20.54 -11.37
N ARG A 68 0.94 19.98 -10.92
CA ARG A 68 2.22 20.70 -10.76
C ARG A 68 2.12 21.94 -9.88
N ILE A 69 1.27 21.91 -8.86
CA ILE A 69 1.01 23.04 -7.98
C ILE A 69 2.28 23.40 -7.17
N ALA A 70 3.09 22.40 -6.81
CA ALA A 70 4.33 22.58 -6.05
C ALA A 70 5.57 22.83 -6.93
N ASP A 71 5.54 22.52 -8.22
CA ASP A 71 6.69 22.51 -9.14
C ASP A 71 7.50 23.82 -9.09
N MET A 72 6.84 24.96 -9.25
CA MET A 72 7.51 26.25 -9.22
C MET A 72 8.23 26.51 -7.88
N ARG A 73 7.63 26.14 -6.75
CA ARG A 73 8.21 26.36 -5.42
C ARG A 73 9.40 25.45 -5.15
N ILE A 74 9.32 24.19 -5.59
CA ILE A 74 10.41 23.23 -5.49
C ILE A 74 11.59 23.68 -6.35
N ASN A 75 11.32 24.12 -7.59
CA ASN A 75 12.33 24.66 -8.49
C ASN A 75 13.00 25.91 -7.91
N ASP A 76 12.26 26.86 -7.41
CA ASP A 76 12.80 28.08 -6.77
C ASP A 76 13.73 27.71 -5.61
N MET A 77 13.32 26.77 -4.77
CA MET A 77 14.14 26.32 -3.65
C MET A 77 15.43 25.63 -4.12
N ASN A 78 15.35 24.77 -5.11
CA ASN A 78 16.51 24.08 -5.68
C ASN A 78 17.49 25.08 -6.33
N VAL A 79 16.99 26.10 -7.03
CA VAL A 79 17.83 27.17 -7.61
C VAL A 79 18.58 27.93 -6.51
N VAL A 80 17.92 28.26 -5.40
CA VAL A 80 18.56 28.92 -4.25
C VAL A 80 19.66 28.04 -3.66
N LEU A 81 19.39 26.74 -3.45
CA LEU A 81 20.37 25.77 -2.93
C LEU A 81 21.57 25.65 -3.85
N GLN A 82 21.36 25.62 -5.18
CA GLN A 82 22.44 25.61 -6.16
C GLN A 82 23.26 26.89 -6.13
N ALA A 83 22.63 28.05 -6.01
CA ALA A 83 23.32 29.34 -5.91
C ALA A 83 24.22 29.39 -4.65
N VAL A 84 23.71 28.95 -3.51
CA VAL A 84 24.48 28.86 -2.26
C VAL A 84 25.68 27.90 -2.44
N ARG A 85 25.46 26.73 -3.06
CA ARG A 85 26.52 25.77 -3.35
C ARG A 85 27.61 26.39 -4.22
N GLN A 86 27.26 27.11 -5.27
CA GLN A 86 28.21 27.81 -6.14
C GLN A 86 29.00 28.90 -5.40
N MET A 87 28.35 29.69 -4.54
CA MET A 87 29.03 30.70 -3.71
C MET A 87 30.07 30.06 -2.79
N VAL A 88 29.77 28.93 -2.17
CA VAL A 88 30.71 28.20 -1.30
C VAL A 88 31.91 27.69 -2.11
N LEU A 89 31.66 27.12 -3.29
CA LEU A 89 32.72 26.63 -4.18
C LEU A 89 33.67 27.77 -4.62
N MET A 90 33.13 28.95 -4.93
CA MET A 90 33.93 30.12 -5.31
C MET A 90 34.80 30.64 -4.17
N GLN A 91 34.35 30.53 -2.92
CA GLN A 91 35.06 31.05 -1.75
C GLN A 91 36.12 30.09 -1.22
N GLN A 92 35.86 28.77 -1.25
CA GLN A 92 36.66 27.76 -0.58
C GLN A 92 37.43 26.84 -1.53
N GLY A 93 37.11 26.85 -2.84
CA GLY A 93 37.64 25.90 -3.82
C GLY A 93 37.05 24.49 -3.65
N GLU A 94 37.31 23.62 -4.62
CA GLU A 94 36.86 22.22 -4.53
C GLU A 94 37.77 21.44 -3.56
N THR A 95 37.30 21.22 -2.33
CA THR A 95 37.80 20.16 -1.47
C THR A 95 36.93 18.92 -1.71
N GLN A 96 37.53 17.84 -2.15
CA GLN A 96 36.89 16.61 -2.66
C GLN A 96 36.00 15.86 -1.63
N ASN A 97 35.85 16.41 -0.42
CA ASN A 97 35.08 15.79 0.67
C ASN A 97 34.43 16.84 1.59
N ASP A 98 33.93 17.93 1.02
CA ASP A 98 33.24 18.95 1.80
C ASP A 98 31.83 18.48 2.17
N LEU A 99 31.66 18.11 3.47
CA LEU A 99 30.40 17.68 4.04
C LEU A 99 29.28 18.71 3.82
N TYR A 100 29.62 19.99 3.85
CA TYR A 100 28.66 21.08 3.64
C TYR A 100 28.13 21.11 2.19
N LEU A 101 29.03 20.97 1.19
CA LEU A 101 28.63 20.90 -0.23
C LEU A 101 27.76 19.67 -0.50
N ARG A 102 28.09 18.54 0.13
CA ARG A 102 27.29 17.31 0.04
C ARG A 102 25.91 17.49 0.67
N THR A 103 25.83 18.18 1.78
CA THR A 103 24.54 18.48 2.46
C THR A 103 23.64 19.34 1.57
N LEU A 104 24.20 20.37 0.89
CA LEU A 104 23.46 21.22 -0.03
C LEU A 104 22.94 20.44 -1.26
N GLU A 105 23.70 19.48 -1.75
CA GLU A 105 23.30 18.60 -2.85
C GLU A 105 22.15 17.68 -2.43
N LEU A 106 22.26 17.05 -1.25
CA LEU A 106 21.23 16.17 -0.71
C LEU A 106 19.95 16.90 -0.26
N ALA A 107 20.03 18.20 -0.01
CA ALA A 107 18.87 19.01 0.35
C ALA A 107 17.99 19.39 -0.86
N GLN A 108 18.46 19.14 -2.09
CA GLN A 108 17.63 19.36 -3.28
C GLN A 108 16.49 18.34 -3.32
N VAL A 109 15.28 18.84 -3.55
CA VAL A 109 14.07 18.01 -3.62
C VAL A 109 13.85 17.60 -5.07
N GLN A 110 13.72 16.30 -5.28
CA GLN A 110 13.22 15.72 -6.53
C GLN A 110 11.70 15.56 -6.39
N GLU A 111 10.93 16.32 -7.17
CA GLU A 111 9.46 16.36 -7.04
C GLU A 111 8.85 14.96 -7.23
N ASP A 112 9.26 14.24 -8.28
CA ASP A 112 8.77 12.89 -8.58
C ASP A 112 9.06 11.91 -7.44
N GLU A 113 10.25 11.95 -6.84
CA GLU A 113 10.62 11.10 -5.73
C GLU A 113 9.82 11.45 -4.46
N TYR A 114 9.70 12.75 -4.17
CA TYR A 114 8.99 13.22 -2.98
C TYR A 114 7.51 12.82 -3.02
N PHE A 115 6.78 13.23 -4.06
CA PHE A 115 5.35 12.90 -4.17
C PHE A 115 5.12 11.41 -4.43
N GLY A 116 5.99 10.75 -5.18
CA GLY A 116 5.94 9.31 -5.34
C GLY A 116 6.00 8.55 -4.01
N HIS A 117 6.85 9.00 -3.07
CA HIS A 117 6.89 8.45 -1.71
C HIS A 117 5.65 8.80 -0.90
N VAL A 118 5.24 10.07 -0.86
CA VAL A 118 4.09 10.53 -0.07
C VAL A 118 2.82 9.78 -0.48
N ILE A 119 2.48 9.77 -1.76
CA ILE A 119 1.28 9.10 -2.28
C ILE A 119 1.35 7.58 -2.06
N SER A 120 2.53 6.98 -2.29
CA SER A 120 2.74 5.55 -2.06
C SER A 120 2.57 5.16 -0.59
N ASP A 121 3.05 5.98 0.33
CA ASP A 121 2.96 5.71 1.77
C ASP A 121 1.53 5.89 2.29
N ASP A 122 0.80 6.89 1.81
CA ASP A 122 -0.62 7.05 2.11
C ASP A 122 -1.44 5.85 1.59
N LEU A 123 -1.19 5.42 0.35
CA LEU A 123 -1.86 4.23 -0.20
C LEU A 123 -1.52 2.95 0.58
N LYS A 124 -0.26 2.76 0.96
CA LYS A 124 0.16 1.62 1.79
C LYS A 124 -0.52 1.63 3.15
N LEU A 125 -0.67 2.80 3.77
CA LEU A 125 -1.39 2.95 5.03
C LEU A 125 -2.83 2.48 4.89
N ILE A 126 -3.56 3.02 3.90
CA ILE A 126 -4.94 2.65 3.60
C ILE A 126 -5.07 1.13 3.40
N LEU A 127 -4.22 0.54 2.55
CA LEU A 127 -4.28 -0.90 2.26
C LEU A 127 -3.92 -1.77 3.47
N ARG A 128 -3.02 -1.31 4.33
CA ARG A 128 -2.67 -2.00 5.59
C ARG A 128 -3.86 -2.01 6.54
N ASP A 129 -4.50 -0.88 6.73
CA ASP A 129 -5.63 -0.75 7.66
C ASP A 129 -6.84 -1.58 7.18
N ILE A 130 -7.12 -1.58 5.87
CA ILE A 130 -8.12 -2.47 5.26
C ILE A 130 -7.75 -3.94 5.49
N ARG A 131 -6.49 -4.32 5.25
CA ARG A 131 -6.01 -5.69 5.47
C ARG A 131 -6.16 -6.13 6.92
N GLU A 132 -5.85 -5.26 7.88
CA GLU A 132 -6.00 -5.54 9.31
C GLU A 132 -7.48 -5.71 9.70
N ALA A 133 -8.37 -4.88 9.14
CA ALA A 133 -9.81 -5.00 9.37
C ALA A 133 -10.38 -6.35 8.90
N HIS A 134 -9.82 -6.91 7.81
CA HIS A 134 -10.28 -8.18 7.22
C HIS A 134 -9.45 -9.41 7.63
N GLN A 135 -8.60 -9.29 8.63
CA GLN A 135 -7.70 -10.38 9.03
C GLN A 135 -8.41 -11.71 9.38
N ASN A 136 -9.63 -11.62 9.89
CA ASN A 136 -10.43 -12.76 10.33
C ASN A 136 -11.62 -13.10 9.41
N ASP A 137 -11.68 -12.49 8.23
CA ASP A 137 -12.78 -12.73 7.31
C ASP A 137 -12.65 -14.12 6.65
N ALA A 138 -13.79 -14.76 6.40
CA ALA A 138 -13.85 -16.06 5.73
C ALA A 138 -13.25 -16.05 4.30
N THR A 139 -13.13 -14.88 3.68
CA THR A 139 -12.52 -14.68 2.35
C THR A 139 -11.03 -14.41 2.40
N THR A 140 -10.47 -14.21 3.60
CA THR A 140 -9.02 -14.03 3.78
C THR A 140 -8.34 -15.38 3.62
N ALA A 141 -7.25 -15.40 2.86
CA ALA A 141 -6.45 -16.61 2.71
C ALA A 141 -6.02 -17.13 4.10
N ASP A 142 -6.15 -18.42 4.29
CA ASP A 142 -5.71 -19.08 5.53
C ASP A 142 -4.25 -18.71 5.82
N SER A 143 -4.00 -18.25 7.04
CA SER A 143 -2.64 -17.94 7.52
C SER A 143 -1.83 -19.22 7.83
N HIS A 144 -2.48 -20.39 7.70
CA HIS A 144 -1.82 -21.67 7.92
C HIS A 144 -0.73 -21.87 6.85
N SER A 145 0.51 -21.89 7.29
CA SER A 145 1.66 -22.09 6.42
C SER A 145 2.06 -23.58 6.43
N PRO A 146 1.90 -24.29 5.31
CA PRO A 146 2.39 -25.67 5.21
C PRO A 146 3.88 -25.81 5.57
N ALA A 147 4.67 -24.74 5.38
CA ALA A 147 6.06 -24.70 5.76
C ALA A 147 6.28 -24.73 7.29
N LEU A 148 5.36 -24.16 8.07
CA LEU A 148 5.42 -24.23 9.54
C LEU A 148 5.10 -25.64 10.04
N ASP A 149 4.20 -26.36 9.36
CA ASP A 149 3.89 -27.74 9.70
C ASP A 149 5.08 -28.65 9.41
N VAL A 150 5.70 -28.49 8.24
CA VAL A 150 6.94 -29.20 7.89
C VAL A 150 8.05 -28.89 8.90
N GLN A 151 8.21 -27.63 9.29
CA GLN A 151 9.19 -27.23 10.30
C GLN A 151 8.92 -27.89 11.65
N LYS A 152 7.66 -27.95 12.08
CA LYS A 152 7.24 -28.60 13.33
C LYS A 152 7.50 -30.10 13.27
N SER A 153 7.09 -30.76 12.18
CA SER A 153 7.32 -32.20 11.96
C SER A 153 8.82 -32.53 11.94
N LEU A 154 9.65 -31.68 11.34
CA LEU A 154 11.12 -31.85 11.36
C LEU A 154 11.70 -31.68 12.77
N GLN A 155 11.21 -30.71 13.56
CA GLN A 155 11.63 -30.57 14.96
C GLN A 155 11.25 -31.79 15.80
N GLU A 156 10.04 -32.30 15.65
CA GLU A 156 9.57 -33.50 16.34
C GLU A 156 10.39 -34.72 15.95
N ALA A 157 10.67 -34.93 14.65
CA ALA A 157 11.51 -35.99 14.15
C ALA A 157 12.95 -35.92 14.68
N THR A 158 13.50 -34.68 14.77
CA THR A 158 14.85 -34.45 15.30
C THR A 158 14.95 -34.75 16.79
N ASN A 159 13.90 -34.44 17.56
CA ASN A 159 13.82 -34.68 19.00
C ASN A 159 13.40 -36.12 19.37
N TYR A 160 13.12 -36.98 18.39
CA TYR A 160 12.73 -38.37 18.63
C TYR A 160 13.84 -39.13 19.32
N LYS A 161 13.49 -39.89 20.39
CA LYS A 161 14.43 -40.61 21.27
C LYS A 161 14.57 -42.09 20.93
N GLY A 162 14.07 -42.54 19.80
CA GLY A 162 14.20 -43.91 19.33
C GLY A 162 15.54 -44.24 18.65
N SER A 163 15.57 -45.30 17.85
CA SER A 163 16.80 -45.70 17.13
C SER A 163 17.18 -44.66 16.06
N ASP A 164 18.48 -44.58 15.75
CA ASP A 164 18.98 -43.64 14.72
C ASP A 164 18.36 -43.91 13.35
N ALA A 165 18.08 -45.17 13.01
CA ALA A 165 17.42 -45.51 11.75
C ALA A 165 15.97 -45.00 11.68
N GLU A 166 15.21 -45.11 12.76
CA GLU A 166 13.84 -44.54 12.85
C GLU A 166 13.86 -43.03 12.83
N LYS A 167 14.82 -42.39 13.50
CA LYS A 167 14.99 -40.93 13.48
C LYS A 167 15.26 -40.42 12.07
N GLN A 168 16.16 -41.09 11.32
CA GLN A 168 16.45 -40.73 9.93
C GLN A 168 15.22 -40.91 9.02
N ALA A 169 14.47 -42.02 9.20
CA ALA A 169 13.25 -42.26 8.44
C ALA A 169 12.19 -41.17 8.71
N ARG A 170 11.99 -40.73 9.96
CA ARG A 170 11.08 -39.68 10.34
C ARG A 170 11.49 -38.31 9.75
N ILE A 171 12.77 -37.97 9.80
CA ILE A 171 13.29 -36.74 9.19
C ILE A 171 13.05 -36.74 7.68
N PHE A 172 13.30 -37.90 7.02
CA PHE A 172 13.07 -38.02 5.59
C PHE A 172 11.59 -37.85 5.24
N LEU A 173 10.66 -38.51 5.94
CA LEU A 173 9.22 -38.38 5.70
C LEU A 173 8.71 -36.97 5.99
N ALA A 174 9.17 -36.34 7.09
CA ALA A 174 8.81 -34.96 7.45
C ALA A 174 9.22 -33.95 6.38
N THR A 175 10.33 -34.17 5.67
CA THR A 175 10.77 -33.32 4.55
C THR A 175 9.76 -33.29 3.39
N PHE A 176 8.97 -34.35 3.24
CA PHE A 176 7.91 -34.45 2.22
C PHE A 176 6.50 -34.17 2.77
N GLY A 177 6.38 -33.71 4.03
CA GLY A 177 5.09 -33.48 4.66
C GLY A 177 4.26 -34.74 4.90
N ILE A 178 4.93 -35.91 5.08
CA ILE A 178 4.30 -37.20 5.33
C ILE A 178 4.47 -37.51 6.81
N ASP A 179 3.36 -37.76 7.49
CA ASP A 179 3.36 -38.24 8.88
C ASP A 179 3.79 -39.69 8.95
N TYR A 180 4.53 -40.07 10.04
CA TYR A 180 5.07 -41.41 10.25
C TYR A 180 4.08 -42.24 11.05
#